data_f2067a8aebb926f0024624dc101d9dd4
#
_entry.id   f2067a8aebb926f0024624dc101d9dd4
#
_cell.length_a   1.000
_cell.length_b   1.000
_cell.length_c   1.000
_cell.angle_alpha   90.00
_cell.angle_beta   90.00
_cell.angle_gamma   90.00
#
_symmetry.space_group_name_H-M   'P 1'
#
loop_
_entity.id
_entity.type
_entity.pdbx_description
1 polymer ?
#
loop_
_entity_poly.entity_id
_entity_poly.type
_entity_poly.pdbx_seq_one_letter_code
_entity_poly.pdbx_strand_id
1 'polypeptide(L)'
;MLCVDNYFTGTRKNIAPLLRNTRFEFIRHDVTFPLYVEVDEIYNLACPASPIHYQFDPVQTTKTSVHGAINMLGLARRVKAKIFQASTSEVYGDPTMHPQTEEYWGNVNPIGFRSCYDEGKRCAETLFFDYFRQHRLRIKVARIFNTYGPRMQPNDGRVVSNFIMQALQNEDLTLYGDGAQTRAFCYVDDMIDGFVRMMNSDDSVTGPINLGNPQEFTIRQLAELVIELTYSTSKIISRPLPEDDPRQRCPDISKAKSLLDWEPKVGLQQGLRQTIDYFDALLSNRLERIS
;
A
#
# COMPACT_ATOMS: atom_id res chain seq x y z
N MET A 1 -21.24 0.78 -6.66
CA MET A 1 -19.77 0.83 -6.63
C MET A 1 -19.23 0.00 -7.78
N LEU A 2 -18.34 0.60 -8.61
CA LEU A 2 -17.62 -0.12 -9.65
C LEU A 2 -16.23 -0.49 -9.10
N CYS A 3 -15.87 -1.75 -9.15
CA CYS A 3 -14.54 -2.24 -8.83
C CYS A 3 -13.83 -2.62 -10.12
N VAL A 4 -12.69 -2.01 -10.39
CA VAL A 4 -11.92 -2.22 -11.63
C VAL A 4 -10.56 -2.82 -11.27
N ASP A 5 -10.23 -3.97 -11.83
CA ASP A 5 -8.96 -4.68 -11.56
C ASP A 5 -8.63 -5.64 -12.72
N ASN A 6 -7.35 -5.81 -13.02
CA ASN A 6 -6.90 -6.78 -14.03
C ASN A 6 -6.51 -8.14 -13.42
N TYR A 7 -6.50 -8.26 -12.08
CA TYR A 7 -6.04 -9.41 -11.29
C TYR A 7 -4.55 -9.75 -11.45
N PHE A 8 -3.71 -8.76 -11.68
CA PHE A 8 -2.27 -9.00 -11.73
C PHE A 8 -1.72 -9.37 -10.34
N THR A 9 -2.05 -8.58 -9.31
CA THR A 9 -1.72 -8.89 -7.90
C THR A 9 -2.96 -9.17 -7.06
N GLY A 10 -4.12 -8.71 -7.51
CA GLY A 10 -5.40 -8.92 -6.85
C GLY A 10 -5.95 -10.34 -7.01
N THR A 11 -6.94 -10.69 -6.20
CA THR A 11 -7.63 -11.98 -6.29
C THR A 11 -9.15 -11.81 -6.19
N ARG A 12 -9.89 -12.58 -7.01
CA ARG A 12 -11.36 -12.60 -6.95
C ARG A 12 -11.89 -13.01 -5.56
N LYS A 13 -11.11 -13.74 -4.77
CA LYS A 13 -11.49 -14.13 -3.41
C LYS A 13 -11.75 -12.91 -2.51
N ASN A 14 -11.00 -11.84 -2.68
CA ASN A 14 -11.13 -10.62 -1.86
C ASN A 14 -12.47 -9.91 -2.08
N ILE A 15 -13.04 -10.00 -3.27
CA ILE A 15 -14.33 -9.38 -3.64
C ILE A 15 -15.50 -10.36 -3.64
N ALA A 16 -15.26 -11.66 -3.43
CA ALA A 16 -16.29 -12.70 -3.48
C ALA A 16 -17.53 -12.40 -2.61
N PRO A 17 -17.39 -11.88 -1.37
CA PRO A 17 -18.54 -11.52 -0.54
C PRO A 17 -19.42 -10.40 -1.15
N LEU A 18 -18.86 -9.57 -2.03
CA LEU A 18 -19.53 -8.42 -2.64
C LEU A 18 -20.24 -8.75 -3.96
N LEU A 19 -19.86 -9.87 -4.63
CA LEU A 19 -20.36 -10.22 -5.96
C LEU A 19 -21.88 -10.48 -6.01
N ARG A 20 -22.53 -10.72 -4.86
CA ARG A 20 -23.98 -10.88 -4.75
C ARG A 20 -24.71 -9.58 -4.40
N ASN A 21 -23.98 -8.51 -4.12
CA ASN A 21 -24.57 -7.22 -3.79
C ASN A 21 -24.96 -6.48 -5.09
N THR A 22 -26.23 -6.15 -5.27
CA THR A 22 -26.76 -5.47 -6.46
C THR A 22 -26.17 -4.06 -6.68
N ARG A 23 -25.57 -3.47 -5.64
CA ARG A 23 -24.88 -2.17 -5.73
C ARG A 23 -23.37 -2.29 -5.98
N PHE A 24 -22.86 -3.51 -6.26
CA PHE A 24 -21.47 -3.78 -6.57
C PHE A 24 -21.34 -4.41 -7.95
N GLU A 25 -20.49 -3.83 -8.79
CA GLU A 25 -20.15 -4.34 -10.11
C GLU A 25 -18.64 -4.48 -10.23
N PHE A 26 -18.19 -5.57 -10.87
CA PHE A 26 -16.79 -5.82 -11.16
C PHE A 26 -16.53 -5.71 -12.66
N ILE A 27 -15.53 -4.91 -13.03
CA ILE A 27 -15.05 -4.75 -14.41
C ILE A 27 -13.60 -5.24 -14.47
N ARG A 28 -13.33 -6.29 -15.26
CA ARG A 28 -11.96 -6.71 -15.52
C ARG A 28 -11.34 -5.80 -16.56
N HIS A 29 -10.41 -4.95 -16.16
CA HIS A 29 -9.80 -3.96 -17.02
C HIS A 29 -8.40 -3.59 -16.54
N ASP A 30 -7.50 -3.24 -17.46
CA ASP A 30 -6.18 -2.68 -17.17
C ASP A 30 -6.23 -1.16 -17.31
N VAL A 31 -5.90 -0.45 -16.24
CA VAL A 31 -5.96 1.02 -16.18
C VAL A 31 -4.97 1.72 -17.12
N THR A 32 -4.02 0.98 -17.69
CA THR A 32 -3.13 1.51 -18.75
C THR A 32 -3.88 1.81 -20.07
N PHE A 33 -5.12 1.33 -20.18
CA PHE A 33 -6.04 1.66 -21.26
C PHE A 33 -7.17 2.57 -20.77
N PRO A 34 -7.75 3.42 -21.65
CA PRO A 34 -8.88 4.28 -21.30
C PRO A 34 -10.10 3.49 -20.81
N LEU A 35 -10.74 4.00 -19.78
CA LEU A 35 -12.00 3.48 -19.23
C LEU A 35 -13.13 4.51 -19.39
N TYR A 36 -14.29 4.08 -19.81
CA TYR A 36 -15.45 4.93 -20.03
C TYR A 36 -16.62 4.47 -19.14
N VAL A 37 -16.77 5.13 -18.01
CA VAL A 37 -17.82 4.90 -17.02
C VAL A 37 -18.31 6.26 -16.47
N GLU A 38 -19.48 6.29 -15.86
CA GLU A 38 -20.01 7.47 -15.18
C GLU A 38 -19.94 7.25 -13.67
N VAL A 39 -19.17 8.09 -12.98
CA VAL A 39 -18.91 8.01 -11.54
C VAL A 39 -18.70 9.40 -10.95
N ASP A 40 -18.98 9.56 -9.66
CA ASP A 40 -18.79 10.82 -8.91
C ASP A 40 -17.44 10.87 -8.19
N GLU A 41 -16.90 9.69 -7.85
CA GLU A 41 -15.64 9.55 -7.13
C GLU A 41 -14.80 8.41 -7.69
N ILE A 42 -13.46 8.61 -7.73
CA ILE A 42 -12.50 7.63 -8.20
C ILE A 42 -11.42 7.43 -7.13
N TYR A 43 -11.21 6.19 -6.68
CA TYR A 43 -10.06 5.79 -5.89
C TYR A 43 -9.07 5.08 -6.80
N ASN A 44 -8.02 5.78 -7.23
CA ASN A 44 -6.94 5.19 -8.03
C ASN A 44 -5.93 4.50 -7.12
N LEU A 45 -6.15 3.19 -6.89
CA LEU A 45 -5.32 2.33 -6.05
C LEU A 45 -4.47 1.36 -6.90
N ALA A 46 -4.65 1.38 -8.22
CA ALA A 46 -4.07 0.41 -9.13
C ALA A 46 -2.57 0.63 -9.31
N CYS A 47 -1.76 -0.26 -8.77
CA CYS A 47 -0.34 -0.44 -9.08
C CYS A 47 0.19 -1.67 -8.34
N PRO A 48 1.12 -2.48 -8.91
CA PRO A 48 1.91 -3.42 -8.13
C PRO A 48 2.70 -2.66 -7.08
N ALA A 49 2.62 -3.07 -5.81
CA ALA A 49 3.15 -2.29 -4.70
C ALA A 49 4.17 -3.05 -3.81
N SER A 50 4.55 -4.26 -4.20
CA SER A 50 5.61 -5.01 -3.54
C SER A 50 6.79 -5.27 -4.49
N PRO A 51 8.04 -5.34 -3.98
CA PRO A 51 9.24 -5.51 -4.80
C PRO A 51 9.17 -6.68 -5.78
N ILE A 52 8.71 -7.85 -5.33
CA ILE A 52 8.60 -9.04 -6.18
C ILE A 52 7.62 -8.87 -7.34
N HIS A 53 6.59 -8.04 -7.17
CA HIS A 53 5.59 -7.80 -8.21
C HIS A 53 5.98 -6.66 -9.14
N TYR A 54 6.43 -5.49 -8.60
CA TYR A 54 6.77 -4.37 -9.47
C TYR A 54 8.08 -4.55 -10.23
N GLN A 55 8.99 -5.41 -9.73
CA GLN A 55 10.23 -5.78 -10.43
C GLN A 55 10.04 -6.94 -11.42
N PHE A 56 8.94 -7.69 -11.34
CA PHE A 56 8.63 -8.76 -12.29
C PHE A 56 8.41 -8.20 -13.71
N ASP A 57 7.66 -7.08 -13.82
CA ASP A 57 7.53 -6.32 -15.06
C ASP A 57 7.64 -4.82 -14.76
N PRO A 58 8.87 -4.29 -14.70
CA PRO A 58 9.12 -2.91 -14.33
C PRO A 58 8.55 -1.91 -15.35
N VAL A 59 8.53 -2.28 -16.64
CA VAL A 59 7.95 -1.43 -17.68
C VAL A 59 6.43 -1.31 -17.50
N GLN A 60 5.74 -2.42 -17.25
CA GLN A 60 4.30 -2.41 -16.99
C GLN A 60 3.97 -1.68 -15.68
N THR A 61 4.81 -1.80 -14.66
CA THR A 61 4.66 -1.05 -13.40
C THR A 61 4.72 0.46 -13.64
N THR A 62 5.71 0.92 -14.39
CA THR A 62 5.82 2.34 -14.78
C THR A 62 4.60 2.79 -15.60
N LYS A 63 4.16 1.98 -16.59
CA LYS A 63 2.95 2.27 -17.37
C LYS A 63 1.71 2.36 -16.47
N THR A 64 1.54 1.44 -15.51
CA THR A 64 0.40 1.45 -14.60
C THR A 64 0.38 2.72 -13.76
N SER A 65 1.53 3.16 -13.23
CA SER A 65 1.62 4.39 -12.46
C SER A 65 1.38 5.64 -13.31
N VAL A 66 1.94 5.72 -14.51
CA VAL A 66 1.91 6.94 -15.35
C VAL A 66 0.70 6.96 -16.28
N HIS A 67 0.53 5.95 -17.16
CA HIS A 67 -0.62 5.90 -18.07
C HIS A 67 -1.91 5.67 -17.31
N GLY A 68 -1.88 4.83 -16.25
CA GLY A 68 -3.03 4.66 -15.38
C GLY A 68 -3.48 5.98 -14.74
N ALA A 69 -2.53 6.79 -14.23
CA ALA A 69 -2.85 8.11 -13.70
C ALA A 69 -3.43 9.04 -14.79
N ILE A 70 -2.83 9.09 -15.99
CA ILE A 70 -3.34 9.90 -17.12
C ILE A 70 -4.77 9.49 -17.47
N ASN A 71 -5.05 8.20 -17.61
CA ASN A 71 -6.38 7.69 -17.97
C ASN A 71 -7.42 8.00 -16.89
N MET A 72 -7.07 7.79 -15.61
CA MET A 72 -7.99 8.07 -14.50
C MET A 72 -8.24 9.57 -14.30
N LEU A 73 -7.22 10.41 -14.49
CA LEU A 73 -7.37 11.87 -14.49
C LEU A 73 -8.21 12.36 -15.68
N GLY A 74 -8.01 11.77 -16.86
CA GLY A 74 -8.83 12.04 -18.05
C GLY A 74 -10.30 11.65 -17.83
N LEU A 75 -10.55 10.49 -17.24
CA LEU A 75 -11.89 10.05 -16.83
C LEU A 75 -12.50 11.03 -15.81
N ALA A 76 -11.78 11.32 -14.72
CA ALA A 76 -12.25 12.23 -13.68
C ALA A 76 -12.62 13.62 -14.23
N ARG A 77 -11.79 14.15 -15.15
CA ARG A 77 -12.09 15.41 -15.84
C ARG A 77 -13.35 15.33 -16.69
N ARG A 78 -13.52 14.24 -17.46
CA ARG A 78 -14.69 14.04 -18.33
C ARG A 78 -15.99 14.02 -17.53
N VAL A 79 -16.03 13.22 -16.44
CA VAL A 79 -17.25 13.03 -15.63
C VAL A 79 -17.36 14.02 -14.44
N LYS A 80 -16.37 14.93 -14.27
CA LYS A 80 -16.27 15.87 -13.14
C LYS A 80 -16.20 15.19 -11.77
N ALA A 81 -15.65 13.99 -11.71
CA ALA A 81 -15.45 13.24 -10.49
C ALA A 81 -14.36 13.84 -9.60
N LYS A 82 -14.46 13.62 -8.28
CA LYS A 82 -13.33 13.76 -7.35
C LYS A 82 -12.44 12.53 -7.48
N ILE A 83 -11.11 12.71 -7.44
CA ILE A 83 -10.19 11.59 -7.60
C ILE A 83 -9.14 11.53 -6.52
N PHE A 84 -9.00 10.35 -5.92
CA PHE A 84 -7.96 10.01 -4.95
C PHE A 84 -6.82 9.24 -5.63
N GLN A 85 -5.58 9.60 -5.29
CA GLN A 85 -4.36 8.90 -5.70
C GLN A 85 -3.71 8.22 -4.50
N ALA A 86 -3.59 6.90 -4.58
CA ALA A 86 -2.71 6.15 -3.72
C ALA A 86 -1.25 6.36 -4.15
N SER A 87 -0.60 7.38 -3.57
CA SER A 87 0.84 7.54 -3.62
C SER A 87 1.50 6.69 -2.54
N THR A 88 2.77 6.87 -2.26
CA THR A 88 3.55 5.99 -1.40
C THR A 88 4.64 6.76 -0.67
N SER A 89 5.09 6.23 0.48
CA SER A 89 6.29 6.70 1.15
C SER A 89 7.58 6.48 0.33
N GLU A 90 7.53 5.64 -0.72
CA GLU A 90 8.67 5.41 -1.62
C GLU A 90 9.06 6.67 -2.41
N VAL A 91 8.16 7.66 -2.54
CA VAL A 91 8.49 8.97 -3.14
C VAL A 91 9.58 9.72 -2.38
N TYR A 92 9.83 9.35 -1.13
CA TYR A 92 10.90 9.90 -0.29
C TYR A 92 12.26 9.21 -0.52
N GLY A 93 12.30 8.03 -1.16
CA GLY A 93 13.53 7.26 -1.43
C GLY A 93 14.23 6.80 -0.15
N ASP A 94 15.56 6.95 -0.10
CA ASP A 94 16.37 6.79 1.11
C ASP A 94 16.46 8.14 1.85
N PRO A 95 15.55 8.41 2.79
CA PRO A 95 15.36 9.76 3.32
C PRO A 95 16.50 10.19 4.25
N THR A 96 16.91 11.45 4.11
CA THR A 96 17.84 12.12 5.03
C THR A 96 17.11 12.88 6.16
N MET A 97 15.76 12.91 6.09
CA MET A 97 14.87 13.50 7.11
C MET A 97 14.11 12.41 7.84
N HIS A 98 14.01 12.52 9.17
CA HIS A 98 13.30 11.56 10.01
C HIS A 98 12.61 12.27 11.19
N PRO A 99 11.29 12.08 11.42
CA PRO A 99 10.32 11.45 10.52
C PRO A 99 10.13 12.25 9.22
N GLN A 100 9.60 11.60 8.15
CA GLN A 100 9.39 12.25 6.87
C GLN A 100 8.15 13.13 6.90
N THR A 101 8.31 14.41 6.58
CA THR A 101 7.22 15.37 6.37
C THR A 101 6.89 15.48 4.88
N GLU A 102 5.70 15.98 4.54
CA GLU A 102 5.27 16.10 3.14
C GLU A 102 6.04 17.17 2.35
N GLU A 103 6.70 18.10 3.02
CA GLU A 103 7.58 19.14 2.44
C GLU A 103 8.92 18.58 1.98
N TYR A 104 9.30 17.39 2.46
CA TYR A 104 10.54 16.75 2.04
C TYR A 104 10.40 16.18 0.61
N TRP A 105 11.23 16.64 -0.31
CA TRP A 105 11.17 16.26 -1.73
C TRP A 105 11.70 14.87 -2.03
N GLY A 106 12.38 14.27 -1.09
CA GLY A 106 12.91 12.91 -1.21
C GLY A 106 14.33 12.84 -1.78
N ASN A 107 14.89 11.63 -1.69
CA ASN A 107 16.19 11.25 -2.21
C ASN A 107 16.04 9.90 -2.92
N VAL A 108 15.51 9.92 -4.15
CA VAL A 108 15.18 8.75 -4.94
C VAL A 108 16.30 8.47 -5.96
N ASN A 109 16.72 7.21 -6.08
CA ASN A 109 17.59 6.78 -7.17
C ASN A 109 16.75 6.67 -8.46
N PRO A 110 16.97 7.52 -9.50
CA PRO A 110 16.08 7.53 -10.68
C PRO A 110 16.30 6.36 -11.64
N ILE A 111 17.36 5.57 -11.48
CA ILE A 111 17.74 4.45 -12.36
C ILE A 111 17.95 3.12 -11.61
N GLY A 112 17.63 3.07 -10.32
CA GLY A 112 17.73 1.85 -9.50
C GLY A 112 16.64 0.82 -9.82
N PHE A 113 16.77 -0.37 -9.28
CA PHE A 113 15.79 -1.46 -9.48
C PHE A 113 14.38 -1.14 -8.97
N ARG A 114 14.24 -0.16 -8.06
CA ARG A 114 12.96 0.28 -7.49
C ARG A 114 12.34 1.46 -8.27
N SER A 115 13.09 2.11 -9.16
CA SER A 115 12.70 3.35 -9.83
C SER A 115 11.43 3.23 -10.67
N CYS A 116 11.13 2.04 -11.22
CA CYS A 116 9.88 1.80 -11.94
C CYS A 116 8.62 2.08 -11.09
N TYR A 117 8.71 1.84 -9.79
CA TYR A 117 7.66 2.13 -8.82
C TYR A 117 7.81 3.56 -8.26
N ASP A 118 8.99 3.88 -7.72
CA ASP A 118 9.26 5.12 -7.00
C ASP A 118 9.06 6.34 -7.91
N GLU A 119 9.73 6.39 -9.06
CA GLU A 119 9.57 7.48 -10.04
C GLU A 119 8.21 7.45 -10.75
N GLY A 120 7.65 6.26 -10.96
CA GLY A 120 6.29 6.13 -11.48
C GLY A 120 5.26 6.81 -10.58
N LYS A 121 5.36 6.64 -9.25
CA LYS A 121 4.48 7.29 -8.27
C LYS A 121 4.76 8.78 -8.14
N ARG A 122 6.04 9.22 -8.20
CA ARG A 122 6.40 10.64 -8.24
C ARG A 122 5.81 11.34 -9.46
N CYS A 123 5.93 10.73 -10.65
CA CYS A 123 5.32 11.22 -11.87
C CYS A 123 3.79 11.31 -11.75
N ALA A 124 3.14 10.32 -11.14
CA ALA A 124 1.71 10.34 -10.89
C ALA A 124 1.30 11.53 -9.98
N GLU A 125 2.04 11.82 -8.90
CA GLU A 125 1.80 13.02 -8.08
C GLU A 125 1.90 14.29 -8.93
N THR A 126 2.96 14.44 -9.75
CA THR A 126 3.13 15.58 -10.65
C THR A 126 1.90 15.76 -11.54
N LEU A 127 1.44 14.70 -12.21
CA LEU A 127 0.26 14.73 -13.08
C LEU A 127 -1.01 15.17 -12.33
N PHE A 128 -1.24 14.66 -11.11
CA PHE A 128 -2.39 15.04 -10.29
C PHE A 128 -2.38 16.55 -10.00
N PHE A 129 -1.25 17.09 -9.56
CA PHE A 129 -1.14 18.52 -9.28
C PHE A 129 -1.20 19.39 -10.54
N ASP A 130 -0.71 18.91 -11.69
CA ASP A 130 -0.85 19.63 -12.98
C ASP A 130 -2.31 19.67 -13.44
N TYR A 131 -3.04 18.58 -13.33
CA TYR A 131 -4.48 18.58 -13.61
C TYR A 131 -5.27 19.49 -12.66
N PHE A 132 -4.90 19.54 -11.38
CA PHE A 132 -5.47 20.50 -10.44
C PHE A 132 -5.20 21.94 -10.86
N ARG A 133 -3.95 22.31 -11.16
CA ARG A 133 -3.55 23.66 -11.57
C ARG A 133 -4.21 24.09 -12.88
N GLN A 134 -4.19 23.20 -13.88
CA GLN A 134 -4.65 23.51 -15.25
C GLN A 134 -6.18 23.39 -15.38
N HIS A 135 -6.79 22.40 -14.74
CA HIS A 135 -8.19 22.05 -14.99
C HIS A 135 -9.09 22.19 -13.77
N ARG A 136 -8.56 22.62 -12.63
CA ARG A 136 -9.28 22.71 -11.36
C ARG A 136 -9.93 21.39 -10.96
N LEU A 137 -9.32 20.27 -11.31
CA LEU A 137 -9.81 18.95 -10.96
C LEU A 137 -9.70 18.75 -9.43
N ARG A 138 -10.76 18.19 -8.83
CA ARG A 138 -10.79 17.89 -7.39
C ARG A 138 -9.94 16.65 -7.12
N ILE A 139 -8.73 16.85 -6.64
CA ILE A 139 -7.77 15.79 -6.38
C ILE A 139 -7.57 15.55 -4.88
N LYS A 140 -7.20 14.33 -4.52
CA LYS A 140 -6.75 13.91 -3.19
C LYS A 140 -5.51 13.03 -3.36
N VAL A 141 -4.36 13.39 -2.78
CA VAL A 141 -3.12 12.65 -2.90
C VAL A 141 -2.64 12.19 -1.52
N ALA A 142 -2.63 10.89 -1.26
CA ALA A 142 -2.14 10.31 -0.01
C ALA A 142 -0.81 9.58 -0.23
N ARG A 143 0.20 9.87 0.60
CA ARG A 143 1.45 9.11 0.69
C ARG A 143 1.32 8.03 1.73
N ILE A 144 1.13 6.81 1.26
CA ILE A 144 0.83 5.63 2.08
C ILE A 144 2.13 5.02 2.59
N PHE A 145 2.22 4.85 3.90
CA PHE A 145 3.31 4.11 4.55
C PHE A 145 2.95 2.62 4.68
N ASN A 146 3.93 1.79 5.14
CA ASN A 146 3.75 0.34 5.17
C ASN A 146 2.43 -0.07 5.82
N THR A 147 1.58 -0.70 5.03
CA THR A 147 0.25 -1.16 5.45
C THR A 147 0.20 -2.67 5.44
N TYR A 148 -0.44 -3.26 6.45
CA TYR A 148 -0.63 -4.69 6.59
C TYR A 148 -2.04 -5.01 7.09
N GLY A 149 -2.49 -6.25 6.91
CA GLY A 149 -3.79 -6.69 7.40
C GLY A 149 -4.34 -7.88 6.63
N PRO A 150 -5.57 -8.33 6.97
CA PRO A 150 -6.30 -9.35 6.23
C PRO A 150 -6.43 -9.03 4.74
N ARG A 151 -6.53 -10.07 3.91
CA ARG A 151 -6.60 -10.01 2.43
C ARG A 151 -5.32 -9.58 1.73
N MET A 152 -4.24 -9.32 2.47
CA MET A 152 -2.90 -9.23 1.91
C MET A 152 -2.53 -10.57 1.26
N GLN A 153 -1.75 -10.55 0.18
CA GLN A 153 -1.30 -11.81 -0.42
C GLN A 153 -0.31 -12.54 0.49
N PRO A 154 -0.46 -13.87 0.70
CA PRO A 154 0.48 -14.64 1.52
C PRO A 154 1.93 -14.56 1.03
N ASN A 155 2.12 -14.61 -0.30
CA ASN A 155 3.43 -14.57 -0.96
C ASN A 155 3.72 -13.16 -1.52
N ASP A 156 3.37 -12.12 -0.78
CA ASP A 156 3.52 -10.74 -1.21
C ASP A 156 4.99 -10.25 -1.20
N GLY A 157 5.86 -10.96 -0.51
CA GLY A 157 7.29 -10.62 -0.39
C GLY A 157 7.58 -9.53 0.64
N ARG A 158 6.56 -8.90 1.24
CA ARG A 158 6.74 -7.93 2.33
C ARG A 158 6.89 -8.64 3.67
N VAL A 159 7.64 -8.00 4.58
CA VAL A 159 8.09 -8.63 5.83
C VAL A 159 6.96 -9.19 6.69
N VAL A 160 5.83 -8.50 6.84
CA VAL A 160 4.72 -8.96 7.70
C VAL A 160 4.11 -10.25 7.16
N SER A 161 3.76 -10.30 5.86
CA SER A 161 3.20 -11.51 5.25
C SER A 161 4.19 -12.67 5.27
N ASN A 162 5.47 -12.41 4.96
CA ASN A 162 6.50 -13.44 4.96
C ASN A 162 6.68 -14.07 6.34
N PHE A 163 6.82 -13.25 7.39
CA PHE A 163 7.01 -13.75 8.75
C PHE A 163 5.80 -14.54 9.24
N ILE A 164 4.58 -14.06 8.99
CA ILE A 164 3.37 -14.78 9.39
C ILE A 164 3.28 -16.13 8.66
N MET A 165 3.52 -16.15 7.35
CA MET A 165 3.46 -17.38 6.57
C MET A 165 4.53 -18.40 6.99
N GLN A 166 5.76 -17.95 7.21
CA GLN A 166 6.85 -18.80 7.69
C GLN A 166 6.52 -19.36 9.10
N ALA A 167 6.09 -18.50 10.01
CA ALA A 167 5.75 -18.91 11.38
C ALA A 167 4.58 -19.93 11.43
N LEU A 168 3.50 -19.70 10.67
CA LEU A 168 2.36 -20.63 10.62
C LEU A 168 2.72 -21.99 10.02
N GLN A 169 3.77 -22.07 9.21
CA GLN A 169 4.28 -23.32 8.62
C GLN A 169 5.44 -23.93 9.43
N ASN A 170 5.81 -23.31 10.57
CA ASN A 170 7.00 -23.66 11.36
C ASN A 170 8.30 -23.66 10.54
N GLU A 171 8.39 -22.81 9.52
CA GLU A 171 9.60 -22.53 8.78
C GLU A 171 10.41 -21.44 9.48
N ASP A 172 11.73 -21.43 9.31
CA ASP A 172 12.58 -20.40 9.90
C ASP A 172 12.29 -19.02 9.30
N LEU A 173 12.17 -17.99 10.17
CA LEU A 173 11.91 -16.62 9.74
C LEU A 173 13.19 -16.00 9.16
N THR A 174 13.12 -15.57 7.91
CA THR A 174 14.25 -14.96 7.20
C THR A 174 14.35 -13.47 7.50
N LEU A 175 15.35 -13.10 8.29
CA LEU A 175 15.65 -11.72 8.63
C LEU A 175 16.84 -11.23 7.79
N TYR A 176 16.70 -10.09 7.13
CA TYR A 176 17.78 -9.49 6.35
C TYR A 176 18.59 -8.53 7.21
N GLY A 177 19.95 -8.69 7.19
CA GLY A 177 20.87 -7.99 8.08
C GLY A 177 20.78 -8.47 9.54
N ASP A 178 21.00 -7.56 10.47
CA ASP A 178 20.90 -7.80 11.92
C ASP A 178 19.48 -7.61 12.47
N GLY A 179 18.58 -7.06 11.65
CA GLY A 179 17.20 -6.75 12.00
C GLY A 179 17.02 -5.48 12.84
N ALA A 180 18.05 -4.66 12.98
CA ALA A 180 18.00 -3.39 13.70
C ALA A 180 17.29 -2.27 12.92
N GLN A 181 17.12 -2.44 11.60
CA GLN A 181 16.38 -1.48 10.78
C GLN A 181 14.93 -1.35 11.29
N THR A 182 14.45 -0.09 11.38
CA THR A 182 13.12 0.22 11.87
C THR A 182 12.11 0.42 10.75
N ARG A 183 10.87 0.03 10.99
CA ARG A 183 9.72 0.30 10.14
C ARG A 183 8.51 0.64 10.99
N ALA A 184 7.67 1.49 10.44
CA ALA A 184 6.36 1.81 10.99
C ALA A 184 5.28 1.03 10.21
N PHE A 185 4.35 0.39 10.92
CA PHE A 185 3.33 -0.47 10.34
C PHE A 185 1.93 0.03 10.67
N CYS A 186 1.14 0.34 9.64
CA CYS A 186 -0.24 0.79 9.79
C CYS A 186 -1.21 -0.35 9.48
N TYR A 187 -2.19 -0.56 10.34
CA TYR A 187 -3.23 -1.55 10.09
C TYR A 187 -4.18 -1.08 8.97
N VAL A 188 -4.64 -2.01 8.14
CA VAL A 188 -5.39 -1.71 6.92
C VAL A 188 -6.68 -0.95 7.17
N ASP A 189 -7.42 -1.23 8.25
CA ASP A 189 -8.69 -0.53 8.54
C ASP A 189 -8.44 0.93 8.92
N ASP A 190 -7.37 1.24 9.67
CA ASP A 190 -6.96 2.62 9.93
C ASP A 190 -6.60 3.34 8.63
N MET A 191 -5.89 2.66 7.73
CA MET A 191 -5.53 3.22 6.42
C MET A 191 -6.77 3.54 5.58
N ILE A 192 -7.76 2.64 5.54
CA ILE A 192 -9.02 2.84 4.82
C ILE A 192 -9.84 3.99 5.44
N ASP A 193 -9.88 4.12 6.77
CA ASP A 193 -10.51 5.27 7.43
C ASP A 193 -9.85 6.58 6.97
N GLY A 194 -8.52 6.61 6.88
CA GLY A 194 -7.77 7.75 6.34
C GLY A 194 -8.14 8.09 4.90
N PHE A 195 -8.28 7.10 4.03
CA PHE A 195 -8.72 7.31 2.63
C PHE A 195 -10.12 7.92 2.56
N VAL A 196 -11.06 7.36 3.33
CA VAL A 196 -12.44 7.84 3.36
C VAL A 196 -12.52 9.26 3.90
N ARG A 197 -11.83 9.58 4.99
CA ARG A 197 -11.77 10.94 5.55
C ARG A 197 -11.16 11.92 4.56
N MET A 198 -10.08 11.54 3.90
CA MET A 198 -9.44 12.39 2.90
C MET A 198 -10.35 12.64 1.69
N MET A 199 -11.05 11.62 1.19
CA MET A 199 -12.01 11.79 0.09
C MET A 199 -13.17 12.72 0.49
N ASN A 200 -13.65 12.63 1.73
CA ASN A 200 -14.74 13.44 2.26
C ASN A 200 -14.31 14.83 2.76
N SER A 201 -13.00 15.12 2.81
CA SER A 201 -12.52 16.45 3.22
C SER A 201 -12.85 17.54 2.19
N ASP A 202 -12.72 18.81 2.62
CA ASP A 202 -12.89 19.96 1.74
C ASP A 202 -12.02 19.88 0.49
N ASP A 203 -12.49 20.40 -0.64
CA ASP A 203 -11.79 20.32 -1.93
C ASP A 203 -10.43 21.06 -1.92
N SER A 204 -10.22 21.99 -1.00
CA SER A 204 -8.94 22.67 -0.77
C SER A 204 -7.86 21.75 -0.19
N VAL A 205 -8.26 20.66 0.48
CA VAL A 205 -7.37 19.65 1.03
C VAL A 205 -6.94 18.68 -0.08
N THR A 206 -6.02 19.10 -0.92
CA THR A 206 -5.53 18.31 -2.07
C THR A 206 -4.47 17.28 -1.68
N GLY A 207 -3.72 17.51 -0.61
CA GLY A 207 -2.53 16.74 -0.25
C GLY A 207 -1.25 17.36 -0.83
N PRO A 208 -0.09 16.64 -0.88
CA PRO A 208 0.00 15.27 -0.36
C PRO A 208 -0.18 15.22 1.16
N ILE A 209 -0.75 14.12 1.66
CA ILE A 209 -0.90 13.85 3.09
C ILE A 209 -0.31 12.47 3.40
N ASN A 210 0.58 12.41 4.40
CA ASN A 210 1.11 11.15 4.90
C ASN A 210 0.04 10.39 5.69
N LEU A 211 -0.21 9.14 5.29
CA LEU A 211 -1.03 8.20 6.05
C LEU A 211 -0.17 7.00 6.47
N GLY A 212 -0.08 6.79 7.78
CA GLY A 212 0.73 5.72 8.35
C GLY A 212 0.73 5.77 9.88
N ASN A 213 1.33 4.77 10.49
CA ASN A 213 1.51 4.76 11.95
C ASN A 213 2.91 5.31 12.28
N PRO A 214 3.07 6.32 13.13
CA PRO A 214 4.38 6.85 13.49
C PRO A 214 5.15 5.96 14.50
N GLN A 215 4.55 4.91 15.02
CA GLN A 215 5.22 4.00 15.94
C GLN A 215 6.15 3.07 15.18
N GLU A 216 7.43 3.14 15.48
CA GLU A 216 8.46 2.31 14.86
C GLU A 216 8.74 1.03 15.65
N PHE A 217 9.03 -0.03 14.92
CA PHE A 217 9.50 -1.31 15.45
C PHE A 217 10.70 -1.78 14.65
N THR A 218 11.65 -2.44 15.30
CA THR A 218 12.70 -3.13 14.59
C THR A 218 12.15 -4.36 13.88
N ILE A 219 12.77 -4.77 12.77
CA ILE A 219 12.35 -5.99 12.07
C ILE A 219 12.52 -7.23 12.97
N ARG A 220 13.50 -7.21 13.88
CA ARG A 220 13.68 -8.27 14.89
C ARG A 220 12.52 -8.31 15.86
N GLN A 221 12.07 -7.18 16.42
CA GLN A 221 10.89 -7.12 17.29
C GLN A 221 9.62 -7.65 16.60
N LEU A 222 9.45 -7.32 15.31
CA LEU A 222 8.33 -7.86 14.53
C LEU A 222 8.42 -9.39 14.41
N ALA A 223 9.60 -9.95 14.12
CA ALA A 223 9.79 -11.39 14.00
C ALA A 223 9.50 -12.12 15.31
N GLU A 224 10.04 -11.61 16.42
CA GLU A 224 9.81 -12.16 17.77
C GLU A 224 8.34 -12.15 18.15
N LEU A 225 7.65 -11.02 17.89
CA LEU A 225 6.21 -10.89 18.14
C LEU A 225 5.37 -11.84 17.29
N VAL A 226 5.73 -12.05 16.02
CA VAL A 226 5.02 -13.02 15.16
C VAL A 226 5.21 -14.44 15.65
N ILE A 227 6.42 -14.85 16.06
CA ILE A 227 6.68 -16.18 16.65
C ILE A 227 5.85 -16.37 17.92
N GLU A 228 5.82 -15.40 18.82
CA GLU A 228 5.03 -15.42 20.04
C GLU A 228 3.52 -15.59 19.73
N LEU A 229 2.99 -14.77 18.84
CA LEU A 229 1.55 -14.76 18.53
C LEU A 229 1.06 -16.01 17.78
N THR A 230 1.95 -16.69 17.05
CA THR A 230 1.64 -17.92 16.31
C THR A 230 1.95 -19.19 17.11
N TYR A 231 2.58 -19.04 18.30
CA TYR A 231 3.12 -20.17 19.07
C TYR A 231 4.07 -21.06 18.25
N SER A 232 4.76 -20.48 17.28
CA SER A 232 5.64 -21.19 16.35
C SER A 232 6.96 -21.62 17.01
N THR A 233 7.48 -22.75 16.54
CA THR A 233 8.84 -23.22 16.92
C THR A 233 9.94 -22.70 15.99
N SER A 234 9.58 -21.84 15.06
CA SER A 234 10.51 -21.23 14.07
C SER A 234 11.66 -20.49 14.73
N LYS A 235 12.83 -20.54 14.09
CA LYS A 235 14.00 -19.75 14.47
C LYS A 235 14.14 -18.54 13.56
N ILE A 236 14.83 -17.52 14.05
CA ILE A 236 15.19 -16.36 13.22
C ILE A 236 16.56 -16.65 12.60
N ILE A 237 16.64 -16.65 11.27
CA ILE A 237 17.88 -16.81 10.50
C ILE A 237 18.21 -15.51 9.76
N SER A 238 19.46 -15.05 9.84
CA SER A 238 19.91 -13.83 9.16
C SER A 238 20.41 -14.14 7.75
N ARG A 239 20.12 -13.21 6.80
CA ARG A 239 20.63 -13.19 5.44
C ARG A 239 21.18 -11.82 5.09
N PRO A 240 22.06 -11.69 4.08
CA PRO A 240 22.55 -10.38 3.63
C PRO A 240 21.41 -9.44 3.27
N LEU A 241 21.59 -8.13 3.56
CA LEU A 241 20.62 -7.09 3.16
C LEU A 241 20.53 -7.01 1.64
N PRO A 242 19.31 -6.83 1.07
CA PRO A 242 19.14 -6.47 -0.33
C PRO A 242 19.73 -5.09 -0.62
N GLU A 243 20.13 -4.86 -1.87
CA GLU A 243 20.54 -3.53 -2.34
C GLU A 243 19.32 -2.55 -2.33
N ASP A 244 19.59 -1.28 -2.06
CA ASP A 244 18.60 -0.19 -2.05
C ASP A 244 17.45 -0.32 -1.02
N ASP A 245 17.58 -1.10 0.05
CA ASP A 245 16.56 -1.11 1.10
C ASP A 245 16.72 0.10 2.04
N PRO A 246 15.73 1.01 2.14
CA PRO A 246 15.84 2.20 2.99
C PRO A 246 16.08 1.85 4.45
N ARG A 247 16.95 2.62 5.13
CA ARG A 247 17.32 2.34 6.53
C ARG A 247 16.20 2.65 7.50
N GLN A 248 15.49 3.76 7.29
CA GLN A 248 14.43 4.24 8.19
C GLN A 248 13.25 4.77 7.38
N ARG A 249 12.03 4.49 7.87
CA ARG A 249 10.81 5.01 7.25
C ARG A 249 9.73 5.20 8.30
N CYS A 250 9.47 6.46 8.65
CA CYS A 250 8.51 6.86 9.67
C CYS A 250 7.75 8.11 9.21
N PRO A 251 6.40 8.09 9.16
CA PRO A 251 5.62 9.25 8.75
C PRO A 251 5.57 10.32 9.86
N ASP A 252 5.73 11.59 9.50
CA ASP A 252 5.06 12.65 10.23
C ASP A 252 3.59 12.69 9.78
N ILE A 253 2.66 12.58 10.73
CA ILE A 253 1.21 12.56 10.46
C ILE A 253 0.49 13.84 10.96
N SER A 254 1.23 14.92 11.22
CA SER A 254 0.68 16.16 11.73
C SER A 254 -0.40 16.75 10.82
N LYS A 255 -0.20 16.68 9.50
CA LYS A 255 -1.21 17.10 8.52
C LYS A 255 -2.45 16.21 8.55
N ALA A 256 -2.30 14.89 8.63
CA ALA A 256 -3.43 13.98 8.74
C ALA A 256 -4.26 14.26 9.99
N LYS A 257 -3.61 14.50 11.13
CA LYS A 257 -4.30 14.89 12.38
C LYS A 257 -5.05 16.20 12.23
N SER A 258 -4.39 17.24 11.72
CA SER A 258 -4.96 18.60 11.68
C SER A 258 -6.02 18.78 10.59
N LEU A 259 -5.87 18.16 9.43
CA LEU A 259 -6.75 18.37 8.27
C LEU A 259 -7.84 17.29 8.11
N LEU A 260 -7.61 16.08 8.65
CA LEU A 260 -8.53 14.95 8.50
C LEU A 260 -9.09 14.46 9.84
N ASP A 261 -8.63 15.01 10.97
CA ASP A 261 -8.92 14.47 12.31
C ASP A 261 -8.65 12.94 12.36
N TRP A 262 -7.50 12.54 11.77
CA TRP A 262 -7.13 11.14 11.60
C TRP A 262 -5.81 10.80 12.28
N GLU A 263 -5.82 9.70 13.00
CA GLU A 263 -4.64 9.00 13.50
C GLU A 263 -4.92 7.49 13.56
N PRO A 264 -3.87 6.63 13.46
CA PRO A 264 -4.03 5.19 13.58
C PRO A 264 -4.44 4.80 15.01
N LYS A 265 -5.36 3.84 15.13
CA LYS A 265 -5.95 3.40 16.41
C LYS A 265 -5.55 1.96 16.76
N VAL A 266 -5.22 1.15 15.75
CA VAL A 266 -4.91 -0.27 15.94
C VAL A 266 -3.42 -0.45 16.19
N GLY A 267 -3.07 -0.92 17.39
CA GLY A 267 -1.69 -1.26 17.74
C GLY A 267 -1.18 -2.49 16.99
N LEU A 268 0.15 -2.60 16.83
CA LEU A 268 0.78 -3.67 16.03
C LEU A 268 0.35 -5.07 16.47
N GLN A 269 0.36 -5.37 17.76
CA GLN A 269 0.00 -6.68 18.29
C GLN A 269 -1.45 -7.06 17.94
N GLN A 270 -2.40 -6.13 18.08
CA GLN A 270 -3.81 -6.35 17.76
C GLN A 270 -3.99 -6.61 16.25
N GLY A 271 -3.39 -5.79 15.40
CA GLY A 271 -3.48 -5.95 13.95
C GLY A 271 -2.81 -7.23 13.45
N LEU A 272 -1.67 -7.63 14.07
CA LEU A 272 -1.02 -8.91 13.76
C LEU A 272 -1.91 -10.10 14.10
N ARG A 273 -2.57 -10.14 15.26
CA ARG A 273 -3.51 -11.23 15.61
C ARG A 273 -4.58 -11.41 14.52
N GLN A 274 -5.24 -10.33 14.12
CA GLN A 274 -6.27 -10.40 13.07
C GLN A 274 -5.71 -10.83 11.71
N THR A 275 -4.47 -10.45 11.41
CA THR A 275 -3.80 -10.83 10.16
C THR A 275 -3.38 -12.31 10.19
N ILE A 276 -2.88 -12.79 11.33
CA ILE A 276 -2.52 -14.20 11.57
C ILE A 276 -3.78 -15.08 11.44
N ASP A 277 -4.88 -14.72 12.10
CA ASP A 277 -6.16 -15.47 12.03
C ASP A 277 -6.63 -15.61 10.57
N TYR A 278 -6.49 -14.55 9.77
CA TYR A 278 -6.82 -14.59 8.34
C TYR A 278 -5.93 -15.55 7.55
N PHE A 279 -4.61 -15.53 7.77
CA PHE A 279 -3.68 -16.40 7.05
C PHE A 279 -3.78 -17.86 7.50
N ASP A 280 -4.01 -18.11 8.78
CA ASP A 280 -4.25 -19.45 9.31
C ASP A 280 -5.50 -20.09 8.69
N ALA A 281 -6.62 -19.36 8.68
CA ALA A 281 -7.84 -19.80 7.99
C ALA A 281 -7.62 -20.04 6.49
N LEU A 282 -6.77 -19.24 5.84
CA LEU A 282 -6.45 -19.43 4.42
C LEU A 282 -5.63 -20.69 4.16
N LEU A 283 -4.68 -21.01 5.05
CA LEU A 283 -3.87 -22.25 4.99
C LEU A 283 -4.73 -23.48 5.27
N SER A 284 -5.55 -23.46 6.30
CA SER A 284 -6.46 -24.55 6.67
C SER A 284 -7.42 -24.91 5.53
N ASN A 285 -8.04 -23.90 4.90
CA ASN A 285 -8.90 -24.12 3.73
C ASN A 285 -8.17 -24.63 2.48
N ARG A 286 -6.84 -24.46 2.38
CA ARG A 286 -6.04 -25.08 1.30
C ARG A 286 -5.79 -26.56 1.56
N LEU A 287 -5.53 -26.96 2.80
CA LEU A 287 -5.28 -28.34 3.18
C LEU A 287 -6.54 -29.20 3.00
N GLU A 288 -7.71 -28.69 3.39
CA GLU A 288 -9.01 -29.39 3.19
C GLU A 288 -9.39 -29.64 1.71
N ARG A 289 -8.82 -28.89 0.76
CA ARG A 289 -9.07 -29.06 -0.68
C ARG A 289 -8.10 -30.02 -1.36
N ILE A 290 -7.05 -30.44 -0.67
CA ILE A 290 -6.02 -31.38 -1.17
C ILE A 290 -6.22 -32.76 -0.56
N SER A 291 -6.92 -32.84 0.58
CA SER A 291 -7.36 -34.10 1.22
C SER A 291 -8.69 -34.58 0.63
#